data_9024b131b03e9b917fc0dd5ef0470211
#
_entry.id   9024b131b03e9b917fc0dd5ef0470211
#
_cell.length_a   1.000
_cell.length_b   1.000
_cell.length_c   1.000
_cell.angle_alpha   90.00
_cell.angle_beta   90.00
_cell.angle_gamma   90.00
#
_symmetry.space_group_name_H-M   'P 1'
#
loop_
_entity.id
_entity.type
_entity.pdbx_description
1 polymer ?
#
loop_
_entity_poly.entity_id
_entity_poly.type
_entity_poly.pdbx_seq_one_letter_code
_entity_poly.pdbx_strand_id
1 'polypeptide(L)'
;MIRLVNLGDNSEVIVQPQELVNYSLRNVWLELVDPAEEEIKAVSDLTQLPSDFLTLPLSNALVNLRLEMCFTVLSFLVMQDVIETRDVYPVILAFSKDLLVSVAPADMQPIIDAAKKRLVKAKIDPPPTVAYYIVDEIIADNYLQIEKLEHFTSELEEDILEKTRQETLKKIFSLKSNMVSFNKILWYERGIIFDVSKSGDTVCLSSKERFLFAETHEDLTRQIDIVETYREILSDAINVHLSAVSNKINLSIQSLTVVIFYLTIVTTLTSFPNTVATFFGISQFGQTDVLIIAVALAVSIFLPFVWLWRKKWLKYEDKD
;
A
#
# COMPACT_ATOMS: atom_id res chain seq x y z
N MET A 1 -24.47 18.92 -8.76
CA MET A 1 -24.38 20.39 -8.96
C MET A 1 -23.58 20.69 -10.22
N ILE A 2 -24.11 21.56 -11.12
CA ILE A 2 -23.45 21.93 -12.39
C ILE A 2 -22.86 23.33 -12.26
N ARG A 3 -21.56 23.48 -12.52
CA ARG A 3 -20.89 24.78 -12.67
C ARG A 3 -20.41 24.94 -14.10
N LEU A 4 -20.68 26.10 -14.66
CA LEU A 4 -20.20 26.49 -15.98
C LEU A 4 -19.08 27.50 -15.81
N VAL A 5 -17.90 27.16 -16.30
CA VAL A 5 -16.73 28.01 -16.31
C VAL A 5 -16.46 28.45 -17.74
N ASN A 6 -16.56 29.73 -18.03
CA ASN A 6 -16.23 30.29 -19.33
C ASN A 6 -14.70 30.47 -19.41
N LEU A 7 -14.03 29.75 -20.31
CA LEU A 7 -12.57 29.78 -20.45
C LEU A 7 -12.07 31.06 -21.17
N GLY A 8 -12.95 31.88 -21.65
CA GLY A 8 -12.61 33.17 -22.28
C GLY A 8 -12.36 34.29 -21.28
N ASP A 9 -13.16 34.36 -20.23
CA ASP A 9 -13.12 35.41 -19.20
C ASP A 9 -12.95 34.85 -17.77
N ASN A 10 -12.88 33.52 -17.63
CA ASN A 10 -12.80 32.81 -16.36
C ASN A 10 -14.00 33.07 -15.42
N SER A 11 -15.14 33.45 -15.98
CA SER A 11 -16.38 33.62 -15.19
C SER A 11 -16.95 32.25 -14.84
N GLU A 12 -17.41 32.11 -13.61
CA GLU A 12 -18.01 30.88 -13.08
C GLU A 12 -19.47 31.15 -12.70
N VAL A 13 -20.38 30.29 -13.16
CA VAL A 13 -21.83 30.40 -12.88
C VAL A 13 -22.35 29.01 -12.53
N ILE A 14 -23.15 28.94 -11.46
CA ILE A 14 -23.88 27.70 -11.12
C ILE A 14 -25.18 27.73 -11.97
N VAL A 15 -25.38 26.65 -12.72
CA VAL A 15 -26.46 26.55 -13.70
C VAL A 15 -27.40 25.40 -13.35
N GLN A 16 -28.70 25.64 -13.47
CA GLN A 16 -29.69 24.57 -13.34
C GLN A 16 -29.75 23.74 -14.64
N PRO A 17 -30.09 22.44 -14.58
CA PRO A 17 -30.14 21.58 -15.76
C PRO A 17 -30.97 22.14 -16.91
N GLN A 18 -32.10 22.81 -16.58
CA GLN A 18 -33.03 23.37 -17.55
C GLN A 18 -32.50 24.62 -18.27
N GLU A 19 -31.59 25.34 -17.64
CA GLU A 19 -31.02 26.59 -18.16
C GLU A 19 -29.80 26.37 -19.05
N LEU A 20 -29.20 25.16 -19.02
CA LEU A 20 -27.99 24.80 -19.81
C LEU A 20 -28.17 25.08 -21.31
N VAL A 21 -29.37 24.88 -21.84
CA VAL A 21 -29.69 25.10 -23.27
C VAL A 21 -29.48 26.54 -23.72
N ASN A 22 -29.55 27.49 -22.77
CA ASN A 22 -29.43 28.92 -23.07
C ASN A 22 -27.98 29.41 -23.17
N TYR A 23 -27.01 28.56 -22.81
CA TYR A 23 -25.59 28.92 -22.82
C TYR A 23 -24.88 28.40 -24.07
N SER A 24 -23.98 29.21 -24.61
CA SER A 24 -23.09 28.78 -25.69
C SER A 24 -22.03 27.84 -25.15
N LEU A 25 -21.92 26.62 -25.70
CA LEU A 25 -20.93 25.63 -25.31
C LEU A 25 -19.58 25.80 -26.03
N ARG A 26 -19.23 27.01 -26.39
CA ARG A 26 -17.99 27.31 -27.08
C ARG A 26 -16.95 27.84 -26.12
N ASN A 27 -15.83 27.10 -25.97
CA ASN A 27 -14.73 27.39 -25.06
C ASN A 27 -15.18 27.43 -23.58
N VAL A 28 -15.88 26.39 -23.17
CA VAL A 28 -16.53 26.25 -21.86
C VAL A 28 -16.08 24.99 -21.16
N TRP A 29 -15.99 25.05 -19.84
CA TRP A 29 -15.82 23.91 -18.97
C TRP A 29 -17.11 23.72 -18.13
N LEU A 30 -17.75 22.57 -18.29
CA LEU A 30 -18.87 22.13 -17.45
C LEU A 30 -18.30 21.22 -16.35
N GLU A 31 -18.37 21.67 -15.12
CA GLU A 31 -17.97 20.93 -13.95
C GLU A 31 -19.20 20.35 -13.25
N LEU A 32 -19.24 19.03 -13.15
CA LEU A 32 -20.28 18.28 -12.45
C LEU A 32 -19.71 17.72 -11.14
N VAL A 33 -20.21 18.23 -10.01
CA VAL A 33 -19.81 17.78 -8.66
C VAL A 33 -20.96 17.00 -8.06
N ASP A 34 -20.72 15.72 -7.73
CA ASP A 34 -21.76 14.79 -7.24
C ASP A 34 -23.07 14.94 -8.02
N PRO A 35 -23.06 14.73 -9.35
CA PRO A 35 -24.22 15.04 -10.17
C PRO A 35 -25.37 14.07 -9.91
N ALA A 36 -26.59 14.60 -9.83
CA ALA A 36 -27.79 13.79 -9.85
C ALA A 36 -28.06 13.23 -11.27
N GLU A 37 -28.85 12.18 -11.38
CA GLU A 37 -29.21 11.57 -12.68
C GLU A 37 -29.80 12.56 -13.67
N GLU A 38 -30.60 13.50 -13.19
CA GLU A 38 -31.19 14.57 -14.00
C GLU A 38 -30.16 15.54 -14.58
N GLU A 39 -29.11 15.83 -13.82
CA GLU A 39 -27.97 16.66 -14.24
C GLU A 39 -27.14 15.97 -15.31
N ILE A 40 -26.85 14.67 -15.09
CA ILE A 40 -26.14 13.82 -16.06
C ILE A 40 -26.94 13.76 -17.37
N LYS A 41 -28.23 13.52 -17.28
CA LYS A 41 -29.09 13.42 -18.46
C LYS A 41 -29.14 14.76 -19.23
N ALA A 42 -29.27 15.89 -18.54
CA ALA A 42 -29.28 17.20 -19.19
C ALA A 42 -27.96 17.48 -19.94
N VAL A 43 -26.83 17.15 -19.35
CA VAL A 43 -25.54 17.30 -20.02
C VAL A 43 -25.37 16.29 -21.16
N SER A 44 -25.83 15.05 -20.98
CA SER A 44 -25.81 14.01 -22.03
C SER A 44 -26.63 14.45 -23.26
N ASP A 45 -27.86 14.93 -23.05
CA ASP A 45 -28.75 15.43 -24.12
C ASP A 45 -28.14 16.63 -24.87
N LEU A 46 -27.47 17.51 -24.14
CA LEU A 46 -26.84 18.72 -24.68
C LEU A 46 -25.57 18.44 -25.47
N THR A 47 -24.73 17.53 -24.96
CA THR A 47 -23.41 17.19 -25.54
C THR A 47 -23.46 16.04 -26.52
N GLN A 48 -24.58 15.30 -26.55
CA GLN A 48 -24.75 14.04 -27.27
C GLN A 48 -23.79 12.92 -26.79
N LEU A 49 -23.18 13.08 -25.63
CA LEU A 49 -22.41 12.03 -24.99
C LEU A 49 -23.36 11.03 -24.32
N PRO A 50 -23.16 9.71 -24.48
CA PRO A 50 -23.92 8.72 -23.73
C PRO A 50 -23.81 8.96 -22.21
N SER A 51 -24.94 8.87 -21.51
CA SER A 51 -24.99 9.09 -20.04
C SER A 51 -24.06 8.13 -19.29
N ASP A 52 -23.85 6.93 -19.82
CA ASP A 52 -22.93 5.93 -19.24
C ASP A 52 -21.48 6.40 -19.17
N PHE A 53 -21.09 7.38 -19.98
CA PHE A 53 -19.74 7.96 -19.94
C PHE A 53 -19.59 9.06 -18.89
N LEU A 54 -20.70 9.61 -18.42
CA LEU A 54 -20.74 10.65 -17.39
C LEU A 54 -21.17 10.09 -16.01
N THR A 55 -21.54 8.80 -15.97
CA THR A 55 -21.91 8.14 -14.71
C THR A 55 -20.65 7.59 -14.04
N LEU A 56 -20.48 7.93 -12.77
CA LEU A 56 -19.35 7.43 -11.95
C LEU A 56 -19.63 5.97 -11.55
N PRO A 57 -18.98 4.97 -12.17
CA PRO A 57 -19.21 3.58 -11.79
C PRO A 57 -18.46 3.26 -10.50
N LEU A 58 -19.17 3.05 -9.40
CA LEU A 58 -18.61 2.67 -8.10
C LEU A 58 -18.03 1.25 -8.07
N SER A 59 -18.42 0.35 -9.00
CA SER A 59 -18.08 -1.07 -8.89
C SER A 59 -17.12 -1.62 -9.93
N ASN A 60 -16.90 -0.95 -11.06
CA ASN A 60 -16.02 -1.41 -12.16
C ASN A 60 -15.35 -0.25 -12.90
N ALA A 61 -15.03 0.82 -12.20
CA ALA A 61 -14.31 1.95 -12.79
C ALA A 61 -12.92 1.49 -13.24
N LEU A 62 -12.84 0.95 -14.42
CA LEU A 62 -11.60 0.80 -15.12
C LEU A 62 -11.20 2.19 -15.63
N VAL A 63 -9.98 2.57 -15.32
CA VAL A 63 -9.30 3.68 -15.99
C VAL A 63 -9.35 3.40 -17.47
N ASN A 64 -10.00 4.25 -18.26
CA ASN A 64 -10.27 4.01 -19.68
C ASN A 64 -10.10 5.27 -20.52
N LEU A 65 -9.57 5.08 -21.71
CA LEU A 65 -9.67 6.04 -22.81
C LEU A 65 -10.79 5.59 -23.75
N ARG A 66 -11.75 6.47 -24.03
CA ARG A 66 -12.80 6.25 -25.03
C ARG A 66 -12.86 7.42 -26.01
N LEU A 67 -13.06 7.09 -27.26
CA LEU A 67 -13.25 8.07 -28.32
C LEU A 67 -14.69 7.94 -28.80
N GLU A 68 -15.48 8.98 -28.58
CA GLU A 68 -16.89 8.99 -28.98
C GLU A 68 -17.20 10.25 -29.78
N MET A 69 -17.61 10.10 -31.04
CA MET A 69 -17.88 11.20 -31.98
C MET A 69 -16.69 12.18 -32.04
N CYS A 70 -16.85 13.37 -31.40
CA CYS A 70 -15.83 14.42 -31.34
C CYS A 70 -15.21 14.56 -29.95
N PHE A 71 -15.53 13.68 -29.00
CA PHE A 71 -15.05 13.74 -27.63
C PHE A 71 -13.99 12.67 -27.35
N THR A 72 -13.01 13.07 -26.57
CA THR A 72 -12.09 12.18 -25.90
C THR A 72 -12.52 12.08 -24.45
N VAL A 73 -12.81 10.86 -23.98
CA VAL A 73 -13.24 10.60 -22.61
C VAL A 73 -12.14 9.85 -21.86
N LEU A 74 -11.65 10.45 -20.80
CA LEU A 74 -10.65 9.88 -19.89
C LEU A 74 -11.32 9.60 -18.55
N SER A 75 -11.08 8.42 -17.98
CA SER A 75 -11.54 8.08 -16.64
C SER A 75 -10.33 7.74 -15.78
N PHE A 76 -10.16 8.44 -14.68
CA PHE A 76 -9.12 8.25 -13.68
C PHE A 76 -9.69 7.73 -12.38
N LEU A 77 -8.86 7.07 -11.59
CA LEU A 77 -9.15 6.65 -10.24
C LEU A 77 -8.13 7.30 -9.30
N VAL A 78 -8.57 8.11 -8.38
CA VAL A 78 -7.70 8.81 -7.43
C VAL A 78 -7.81 8.15 -6.06
N MET A 79 -6.69 7.74 -5.49
CA MET A 79 -6.61 7.21 -4.14
C MET A 79 -6.18 8.34 -3.19
N GLN A 80 -7.07 8.72 -2.28
CA GLN A 80 -6.86 9.89 -1.42
C GLN A 80 -5.98 9.61 -0.20
N ASP A 81 -6.00 8.36 0.29
CA ASP A 81 -5.16 7.92 1.39
C ASP A 81 -4.70 6.48 1.18
N VAL A 82 -3.42 6.33 0.87
CA VAL A 82 -2.80 5.02 0.64
C VAL A 82 -2.46 4.30 1.95
N ILE A 83 -2.41 5.01 3.08
CA ILE A 83 -2.01 4.46 4.38
C ILE A 83 -3.21 3.84 5.11
N GLU A 84 -4.26 4.62 5.33
CA GLU A 84 -5.35 4.25 6.23
C GLU A 84 -6.54 3.66 5.49
N THR A 85 -6.91 4.23 4.35
CA THR A 85 -8.11 3.84 3.62
C THR A 85 -7.79 3.28 2.24
N ARG A 86 -8.77 2.61 1.64
CA ARG A 86 -8.74 2.22 0.24
C ARG A 86 -9.75 3.00 -0.57
N ASP A 87 -10.07 4.19 -0.09
CA ASP A 87 -11.07 5.02 -0.75
C ASP A 87 -10.50 5.51 -2.07
N VAL A 88 -11.19 5.14 -3.12
CA VAL A 88 -10.82 5.46 -4.50
C VAL A 88 -11.96 6.22 -5.12
N TYR A 89 -11.65 7.38 -5.64
CA TYR A 89 -12.60 8.30 -6.22
C TYR A 89 -12.42 8.38 -7.73
N PRO A 90 -13.50 8.17 -8.51
CA PRO A 90 -13.43 8.30 -9.95
C PRO A 90 -13.51 9.77 -10.38
N VAL A 91 -12.67 10.13 -11.36
CA VAL A 91 -12.73 11.43 -12.05
C VAL A 91 -12.87 11.16 -13.54
N ILE A 92 -13.89 11.72 -14.17
CA ILE A 92 -14.15 11.59 -15.61
C ILE A 92 -13.93 12.94 -16.27
N LEU A 93 -13.18 12.94 -17.36
CA LEU A 93 -12.94 14.10 -18.19
C LEU A 93 -13.36 13.78 -19.62
N ALA A 94 -14.37 14.45 -20.13
CA ALA A 94 -14.78 14.37 -21.53
C ALA A 94 -14.51 15.71 -22.21
N PHE A 95 -13.62 15.73 -23.19
CA PHE A 95 -13.25 16.98 -23.84
C PHE A 95 -13.25 16.88 -25.36
N SER A 96 -13.58 18.00 -25.97
CA SER A 96 -13.48 18.27 -27.40
C SER A 96 -12.67 19.56 -27.61
N LYS A 97 -12.63 20.07 -28.84
CA LYS A 97 -11.94 21.35 -29.12
C LYS A 97 -12.57 22.54 -28.42
N ASP A 98 -13.88 22.52 -28.20
CA ASP A 98 -14.65 23.67 -27.72
C ASP A 98 -15.26 23.46 -26.32
N LEU A 99 -15.29 22.23 -25.83
CA LEU A 99 -15.98 21.88 -24.57
C LEU A 99 -15.17 20.89 -23.75
N LEU A 100 -15.09 21.15 -22.44
CA LEU A 100 -14.67 20.19 -21.42
C LEU A 100 -15.84 19.90 -20.49
N VAL A 101 -16.07 18.64 -20.19
CA VAL A 101 -16.97 18.18 -19.12
C VAL A 101 -16.12 17.40 -18.12
N SER A 102 -16.11 17.82 -16.87
CA SER A 102 -15.51 17.06 -15.77
C SER A 102 -16.59 16.57 -14.83
N VAL A 103 -16.50 15.31 -14.43
CA VAL A 103 -17.40 14.69 -13.44
C VAL A 103 -16.55 14.14 -12.30
N ALA A 104 -16.75 14.62 -11.11
CA ALA A 104 -16.00 14.22 -9.93
C ALA A 104 -16.86 14.30 -8.66
N PRO A 105 -16.59 13.46 -7.65
CA PRO A 105 -17.18 13.61 -6.33
C PRO A 105 -16.64 14.87 -5.63
N ALA A 106 -17.37 15.33 -4.59
CA ALA A 106 -16.98 16.53 -3.83
C ALA A 106 -15.61 16.40 -3.17
N ASP A 107 -15.20 15.17 -2.79
CA ASP A 107 -13.90 14.89 -2.21
C ASP A 107 -12.75 15.24 -3.16
N MET A 108 -12.98 15.26 -4.47
CA MET A 108 -11.98 15.62 -5.48
C MET A 108 -11.93 17.12 -5.80
N GLN A 109 -12.77 17.93 -5.13
CA GLN A 109 -12.82 19.37 -5.35
C GLN A 109 -11.45 20.07 -5.16
N PRO A 110 -10.60 19.71 -4.17
CA PRO A 110 -9.27 20.32 -4.01
C PRO A 110 -8.40 20.20 -5.26
N ILE A 111 -8.40 19.05 -5.95
CA ILE A 111 -7.65 18.81 -7.19
C ILE A 111 -8.22 19.68 -8.33
N ILE A 112 -9.55 19.69 -8.47
CA ILE A 112 -10.24 20.51 -9.48
C ILE A 112 -9.97 22.01 -9.27
N ASP A 113 -10.01 22.47 -8.01
CA ASP A 113 -9.73 23.87 -7.67
C ASP A 113 -8.24 24.23 -7.88
N ALA A 114 -7.33 23.30 -7.69
CA ALA A 114 -5.91 23.50 -8.03
C ALA A 114 -5.73 23.71 -9.54
N ALA A 115 -6.38 22.89 -10.36
CA ALA A 115 -6.39 23.07 -11.81
C ALA A 115 -7.02 24.41 -12.22
N LYS A 116 -8.13 24.84 -11.59
CA LYS A 116 -8.73 26.15 -11.82
C LYS A 116 -7.79 27.32 -11.53
N LYS A 117 -6.99 27.24 -10.46
CA LYS A 117 -6.01 28.29 -10.13
C LYS A 117 -4.96 28.49 -11.23
N ARG A 118 -4.70 27.47 -12.05
CA ARG A 118 -3.81 27.59 -13.21
C ARG A 118 -4.42 28.41 -14.32
N LEU A 119 -5.75 28.31 -14.52
CA LEU A 119 -6.48 29.08 -15.51
C LEU A 119 -6.41 30.59 -15.28
N VAL A 120 -6.47 31.04 -14.04
CA VAL A 120 -6.42 32.47 -13.68
C VAL A 120 -5.09 33.10 -14.07
N LYS A 121 -4.03 32.31 -14.19
CA LYS A 121 -2.68 32.75 -14.56
C LYS A 121 -2.42 32.71 -16.06
N ALA A 122 -3.18 31.93 -16.81
CA ALA A 122 -3.04 31.73 -18.24
C ALA A 122 -4.06 32.59 -19.01
N LYS A 123 -3.67 33.09 -20.16
CA LYS A 123 -4.60 33.75 -21.08
C LYS A 123 -5.30 32.66 -21.91
N ILE A 124 -6.60 32.54 -21.82
CA ILE A 124 -7.48 31.70 -22.64
C ILE A 124 -6.85 30.37 -23.08
N ASP A 125 -6.95 29.36 -22.22
CA ASP A 125 -6.54 28.01 -22.57
C ASP A 125 -7.71 27.23 -23.18
N PRO A 126 -7.49 26.44 -24.26
CA PRO A 126 -8.53 25.63 -24.84
C PRO A 126 -8.91 24.46 -23.91
N PRO A 127 -10.16 23.91 -24.03
CA PRO A 127 -10.63 22.81 -23.21
C PRO A 127 -9.67 21.62 -23.06
N PRO A 128 -8.96 21.14 -24.10
CA PRO A 128 -7.97 20.07 -23.95
C PRO A 128 -6.79 20.44 -23.03
N THR A 129 -6.35 21.69 -23.03
CA THR A 129 -5.29 22.15 -22.12
C THR A 129 -5.79 22.16 -20.68
N VAL A 130 -7.04 22.54 -20.46
CA VAL A 130 -7.66 22.50 -19.12
C VAL A 130 -7.80 21.05 -18.64
N ALA A 131 -8.21 20.13 -19.49
CA ALA A 131 -8.24 18.70 -19.20
C ALA A 131 -6.87 18.20 -18.76
N TYR A 132 -5.81 18.62 -19.47
CA TYR A 132 -4.44 18.34 -19.07
C TYR A 132 -4.10 18.89 -17.69
N TYR A 133 -4.50 20.09 -17.34
CA TYR A 133 -4.25 20.66 -15.99
C TYR A 133 -4.87 19.81 -14.89
N ILE A 134 -6.09 19.29 -15.10
CA ILE A 134 -6.74 18.41 -14.12
C ILE A 134 -5.97 17.10 -13.99
N VAL A 135 -5.55 16.51 -15.11
CA VAL A 135 -4.76 15.27 -15.11
C VAL A 135 -3.42 15.48 -14.39
N ASP A 136 -2.75 16.58 -14.66
CA ASP A 136 -1.47 16.94 -14.05
C ASP A 136 -1.60 17.11 -12.52
N GLU A 137 -2.70 17.73 -12.05
CA GLU A 137 -2.98 17.83 -10.62
C GLU A 137 -3.31 16.47 -9.97
N ILE A 138 -4.00 15.56 -10.68
CA ILE A 138 -4.22 14.17 -10.21
C ILE A 138 -2.87 13.48 -10.01
N ILE A 139 -1.97 13.62 -10.96
CA ILE A 139 -0.65 12.98 -10.91
C ILE A 139 0.27 13.66 -9.88
N ALA A 140 0.10 14.95 -9.67
CA ALA A 140 0.77 15.66 -8.58
C ALA A 140 0.30 15.17 -7.19
N ASP A 141 -1.01 14.87 -7.04
CA ASP A 141 -1.54 14.29 -5.80
C ASP A 141 -0.95 12.90 -5.51
N ASN A 142 -0.68 12.10 -6.53
CA ASN A 142 -0.01 10.80 -6.37
C ASN A 142 1.37 10.95 -5.68
N TYR A 143 2.12 12.04 -5.95
CA TYR A 143 3.38 12.30 -5.24
C TYR A 143 3.18 12.55 -3.75
N LEU A 144 2.09 13.22 -3.35
CA LEU A 144 1.75 13.40 -1.93
C LEU A 144 1.45 12.05 -1.25
N GLN A 145 0.81 11.12 -1.96
CA GLN A 145 0.57 9.77 -1.45
C GLN A 145 1.87 8.98 -1.33
N ILE A 146 2.80 9.14 -2.27
CA ILE A 146 4.13 8.52 -2.23
C ILE A 146 4.96 9.07 -1.06
N GLU A 147 4.91 10.37 -0.80
CA GLU A 147 5.59 10.97 0.35
C GLU A 147 5.07 10.42 1.69
N LYS A 148 3.74 10.24 1.81
CA LYS A 148 3.14 9.55 2.97
C LYS A 148 3.64 8.11 3.10
N LEU A 149 3.75 7.37 1.98
CA LEU A 149 4.28 6.01 1.96
C LEU A 149 5.72 5.95 2.46
N GLU A 150 6.57 6.88 2.01
CA GLU A 150 7.97 7.00 2.44
C GLU A 150 8.06 7.16 3.96
N HIS A 151 7.34 8.16 4.48
CA HIS A 151 7.35 8.45 5.92
C HIS A 151 6.88 7.25 6.75
N PHE A 152 5.76 6.67 6.37
CA PHE A 152 5.17 5.54 7.11
C PHE A 152 6.01 4.26 7.00
N THR A 153 6.66 4.02 5.86
CA THR A 153 7.58 2.89 5.68
C THR A 153 8.78 3.04 6.61
N SER A 154 9.36 4.23 6.70
CA SER A 154 10.49 4.52 7.60
C SER A 154 10.11 4.34 9.07
N GLU A 155 8.92 4.78 9.49
CA GLU A 155 8.42 4.54 10.86
C GLU A 155 8.25 3.04 11.16
N LEU A 156 7.75 2.27 10.18
CA LEU A 156 7.58 0.83 10.34
C LEU A 156 8.92 0.08 10.44
N GLU A 157 9.94 0.50 9.69
CA GLU A 157 11.29 -0.07 9.78
C GLU A 157 11.89 0.15 11.18
N GLU A 158 11.74 1.35 11.74
CA GLU A 158 12.20 1.66 13.10
C GLU A 158 11.46 0.82 14.16
N ASP A 159 10.12 0.74 14.05
CA ASP A 159 9.29 -0.09 14.94
C ASP A 159 9.64 -1.58 14.90
N ILE A 160 10.07 -2.11 13.74
CA ILE A 160 10.49 -3.51 13.57
C ILE A 160 11.79 -3.79 14.33
N LEU A 161 12.72 -2.87 14.27
CA LEU A 161 14.02 -3.00 14.94
C LEU A 161 13.88 -2.92 16.46
N GLU A 162 12.97 -2.07 16.96
CA GLU A 162 12.79 -1.86 18.38
C GLU A 162 11.83 -2.86 19.04
N LYS A 163 10.75 -3.23 18.38
CA LYS A 163 9.61 -3.95 18.99
C LYS A 163 9.07 -5.05 18.09
N THR A 164 9.32 -6.29 18.46
CA THR A 164 8.71 -7.46 17.79
C THR A 164 7.23 -7.59 18.22
N ARG A 165 6.32 -6.81 17.64
CA ARG A 165 4.88 -6.85 17.95
C ARG A 165 4.06 -7.40 16.80
N GLN A 166 3.02 -8.19 17.12
CA GLN A 166 2.09 -8.72 16.11
C GLN A 166 1.28 -7.62 15.40
N GLU A 167 1.07 -6.48 16.05
CA GLU A 167 0.40 -5.32 15.48
C GLU A 167 1.19 -4.67 14.34
N THR A 168 2.51 -4.59 14.47
CA THR A 168 3.41 -4.06 13.44
C THR A 168 3.29 -4.88 12.14
N LEU A 169 3.26 -6.23 12.26
CA LEU A 169 3.04 -7.09 11.10
C LEU A 169 1.71 -6.85 10.41
N LYS A 170 0.62 -6.65 11.16
CA LYS A 170 -0.69 -6.35 10.57
C LYS A 170 -0.66 -5.03 9.79
N LYS A 171 -0.03 -3.99 10.33
CA LYS A 171 0.14 -2.71 9.65
C LYS A 171 0.93 -2.87 8.34
N ILE A 172 2.03 -3.61 8.36
CA ILE A 172 2.84 -3.89 7.17
C ILE A 172 2.03 -4.61 6.09
N PHE A 173 1.28 -5.65 6.45
CA PHE A 173 0.44 -6.37 5.48
C PHE A 173 -0.68 -5.51 4.92
N SER A 174 -1.31 -4.66 5.74
CA SER A 174 -2.32 -3.71 5.27
C SER A 174 -1.72 -2.72 4.29
N LEU A 175 -0.60 -2.09 4.65
CA LEU A 175 0.11 -1.15 3.78
C LEU A 175 0.52 -1.80 2.46
N LYS A 176 1.15 -2.98 2.51
CA LYS A 176 1.54 -3.71 1.30
C LYS A 176 0.35 -3.99 0.37
N SER A 177 -0.83 -4.32 0.95
CA SER A 177 -2.05 -4.51 0.17
C SER A 177 -2.56 -3.22 -0.46
N ASN A 178 -2.48 -2.09 0.26
CA ASN A 178 -2.86 -0.79 -0.26
C ASN A 178 -1.91 -0.34 -1.38
N MET A 179 -0.60 -0.54 -1.21
CA MET A 179 0.40 -0.25 -2.23
C MET A 179 0.17 -1.04 -3.53
N VAL A 180 -0.25 -2.31 -3.44
CA VAL A 180 -0.60 -3.10 -4.64
C VAL A 180 -1.80 -2.48 -5.36
N SER A 181 -2.80 -1.99 -4.63
CA SER A 181 -3.96 -1.32 -5.22
C SER A 181 -3.58 0.03 -5.84
N PHE A 182 -2.76 0.80 -5.16
CA PHE A 182 -2.26 2.10 -5.64
C PHE A 182 -1.38 1.92 -6.89
N ASN A 183 -0.45 0.98 -6.86
CA ASN A 183 0.41 0.67 -8.02
C ASN A 183 -0.43 0.24 -9.25
N LYS A 184 -1.49 -0.52 -9.02
CA LYS A 184 -2.42 -0.89 -10.10
C LYS A 184 -3.10 0.34 -10.73
N ILE A 185 -3.48 1.32 -9.92
CA ILE A 185 -4.05 2.58 -10.40
C ILE A 185 -3.03 3.32 -11.27
N LEU A 186 -1.80 3.52 -10.76
CA LEU A 186 -0.73 4.19 -11.51
C LEU A 186 -0.43 3.50 -12.86
N TRP A 187 -0.46 2.17 -12.91
CA TRP A 187 -0.28 1.41 -14.14
C TRP A 187 -1.38 1.68 -15.17
N TYR A 188 -2.63 1.76 -14.73
CA TYR A 188 -3.76 2.09 -15.60
C TYR A 188 -3.67 3.54 -16.09
N GLU A 189 -3.40 4.48 -15.22
CA GLU A 189 -3.21 5.89 -15.55
C GLU A 189 -2.10 6.05 -16.60
N ARG A 190 -0.95 5.41 -16.38
CA ARG A 190 0.17 5.42 -17.33
C ARG A 190 -0.25 4.88 -18.70
N GLY A 191 -1.04 3.80 -18.73
CA GLY A 191 -1.55 3.23 -19.98
C GLY A 191 -2.40 4.23 -20.78
N ILE A 192 -3.35 4.90 -20.11
CA ILE A 192 -4.19 5.93 -20.74
C ILE A 192 -3.35 7.09 -21.25
N ILE A 193 -2.48 7.62 -20.41
CA ILE A 193 -1.63 8.76 -20.78
C ILE A 193 -0.73 8.40 -21.96
N PHE A 194 -0.21 7.16 -22.01
CA PHE A 194 0.52 6.66 -23.16
C PHE A 194 -0.35 6.67 -24.44
N ASP A 195 -1.55 6.11 -24.36
CA ASP A 195 -2.47 6.04 -25.49
C ASP A 195 -2.85 7.44 -25.99
N VAL A 196 -3.15 8.37 -25.07
CA VAL A 196 -3.44 9.77 -25.38
C VAL A 196 -2.25 10.45 -26.08
N SER A 197 -1.04 10.28 -25.53
CA SER A 197 0.18 10.90 -26.09
C SER A 197 0.55 10.39 -27.49
N LYS A 198 0.23 9.12 -27.78
CA LYS A 198 0.50 8.45 -29.05
C LYS A 198 -0.63 8.54 -30.07
N SER A 199 -1.84 8.92 -29.62
CA SER A 199 -3.00 9.06 -30.49
C SER A 199 -2.73 10.11 -31.56
N GLY A 200 -3.00 9.73 -32.82
CA GLY A 200 -2.89 10.64 -33.96
C GLY A 200 -3.99 11.71 -33.95
N ASP A 201 -4.49 12.10 -35.10
CA ASP A 201 -5.53 13.14 -35.27
C ASP A 201 -6.91 12.74 -34.74
N THR A 202 -7.05 11.50 -34.24
CA THR A 202 -8.29 10.99 -33.66
C THR A 202 -8.62 11.63 -32.31
N VAL A 203 -7.60 12.08 -31.57
CA VAL A 203 -7.78 12.81 -30.31
C VAL A 203 -7.69 14.30 -30.60
N CYS A 204 -8.60 15.10 -30.06
CA CYS A 204 -8.65 16.56 -30.28
C CYS A 204 -7.54 17.31 -29.54
N LEU A 205 -6.27 16.85 -29.66
CA LEU A 205 -5.09 17.43 -29.04
C LEU A 205 -4.15 18.08 -30.05
N SER A 206 -3.63 19.23 -29.69
CA SER A 206 -2.52 19.86 -30.40
C SER A 206 -1.19 19.14 -30.13
N SER A 207 -0.16 19.42 -30.93
CA SER A 207 1.20 18.90 -30.72
C SER A 207 1.77 19.30 -29.34
N LYS A 208 1.39 20.46 -28.82
CA LYS A 208 1.82 20.94 -27.50
C LYS A 208 1.22 20.07 -26.38
N GLU A 209 -0.07 19.80 -26.45
CA GLU A 209 -0.76 19.00 -25.43
C GLU A 209 -0.28 17.56 -25.45
N ARG A 210 -0.05 16.97 -26.64
CA ARG A 210 0.54 15.63 -26.76
C ARG A 210 1.92 15.54 -26.12
N PHE A 211 2.73 16.58 -26.27
CA PHE A 211 4.04 16.65 -25.60
C PHE A 211 3.89 16.69 -24.09
N LEU A 212 2.97 17.49 -23.55
CA LEU A 212 2.69 17.55 -22.11
C LEU A 212 2.22 16.20 -21.57
N PHE A 213 1.31 15.51 -22.25
CA PHE A 213 0.90 14.16 -21.87
C PHE A 213 2.05 13.14 -21.93
N ALA A 214 2.98 13.28 -22.89
CA ALA A 214 4.15 12.42 -22.96
C ALA A 214 5.11 12.64 -21.77
N GLU A 215 5.29 13.87 -21.32
CA GLU A 215 6.05 14.20 -20.10
C GLU A 215 5.38 13.58 -18.84
N THR A 216 4.07 13.71 -18.74
CA THR A 216 3.29 13.08 -17.65
C THR A 216 3.42 11.55 -17.63
N HIS A 217 3.53 10.90 -18.80
CA HIS A 217 3.79 9.47 -18.87
C HIS A 217 5.14 9.08 -18.23
N GLU A 218 6.17 9.90 -18.39
CA GLU A 218 7.48 9.67 -17.76
C GLU A 218 7.39 9.85 -16.24
N ASP A 219 6.61 10.83 -15.77
CA ASP A 219 6.38 11.05 -14.36
C ASP A 219 5.67 9.87 -13.71
N LEU A 220 4.61 9.33 -14.32
CA LEU A 220 3.94 8.13 -13.85
C LEU A 220 4.86 6.91 -13.81
N THR A 221 5.74 6.76 -14.80
CA THR A 221 6.73 5.67 -14.80
C THR A 221 7.64 5.77 -13.57
N ARG A 222 8.10 6.98 -13.26
CA ARG A 222 8.92 7.26 -12.07
C ARG A 222 8.17 6.96 -10.77
N GLN A 223 6.89 7.36 -10.68
CA GLN A 223 6.04 7.08 -9.52
C GLN A 223 5.87 5.58 -9.29
N ILE A 224 5.64 4.81 -10.35
CA ILE A 224 5.53 3.34 -10.30
C ILE A 224 6.83 2.74 -9.75
N ASP A 225 7.99 3.15 -10.24
CA ASP A 225 9.28 2.63 -9.80
C ASP A 225 9.54 2.93 -8.32
N ILE A 226 9.14 4.11 -7.84
CA ILE A 226 9.26 4.48 -6.42
C ILE A 226 8.35 3.59 -5.55
N VAL A 227 7.10 3.40 -5.94
CA VAL A 227 6.15 2.55 -5.20
C VAL A 227 6.62 1.09 -5.16
N GLU A 228 7.18 0.57 -6.26
CA GLU A 228 7.79 -0.76 -6.32
C GLU A 228 8.96 -0.86 -5.33
N THR A 229 9.82 0.15 -5.27
CA THR A 229 10.94 0.19 -4.32
C THR A 229 10.46 0.11 -2.88
N TYR A 230 9.46 0.90 -2.49
CA TYR A 230 8.90 0.82 -1.13
C TYR A 230 8.23 -0.53 -0.84
N ARG A 231 7.64 -1.16 -1.84
CA ARG A 231 7.09 -2.51 -1.71
C ARG A 231 8.17 -3.55 -1.43
N GLU A 232 9.34 -3.43 -2.05
CA GLU A 232 10.50 -4.28 -1.81
C GLU A 232 11.05 -4.06 -0.39
N ILE A 233 11.25 -2.80 0.03
CA ILE A 233 11.67 -2.42 1.38
C ILE A 233 10.76 -3.05 2.44
N LEU A 234 9.44 -2.94 2.28
CA LEU A 234 8.49 -3.58 3.20
C LEU A 234 8.59 -5.11 3.21
N SER A 235 8.90 -5.72 2.07
CA SER A 235 9.09 -7.17 1.99
C SER A 235 10.34 -7.60 2.76
N ASP A 236 11.41 -6.83 2.65
CA ASP A 236 12.65 -7.08 3.38
C ASP A 236 12.48 -6.84 4.89
N ALA A 237 11.73 -5.81 5.26
CA ALA A 237 11.37 -5.55 6.65
C ALA A 237 10.61 -6.73 7.29
N ILE A 238 9.69 -7.38 6.56
CA ILE A 238 9.01 -8.61 7.00
C ILE A 238 10.05 -9.73 7.23
N ASN A 239 11.00 -9.91 6.31
CA ASN A 239 12.02 -10.95 6.42
C ASN A 239 12.94 -10.73 7.64
N VAL A 240 13.34 -9.49 7.89
CA VAL A 240 14.11 -9.10 9.09
C VAL A 240 13.32 -9.40 10.36
N HIS A 241 12.03 -9.02 10.39
CA HIS A 241 11.16 -9.32 11.54
C HIS A 241 11.05 -10.84 11.80
N LEU A 242 10.80 -11.64 10.77
CA LEU A 242 10.73 -13.09 10.90
C LEU A 242 12.05 -13.69 11.39
N SER A 243 13.18 -13.17 10.93
CA SER A 243 14.52 -13.57 11.39
C SER A 243 14.73 -13.22 12.86
N ALA A 244 14.32 -12.04 13.30
CA ALA A 244 14.38 -11.60 14.70
C ALA A 244 13.52 -12.48 15.61
N VAL A 245 12.28 -12.81 15.18
CA VAL A 245 11.39 -13.74 15.89
C VAL A 245 12.02 -15.12 16.00
N SER A 246 12.56 -15.65 14.89
CA SER A 246 13.23 -16.96 14.86
C SER A 246 14.42 -16.99 15.82
N ASN A 247 15.25 -15.95 15.83
CA ASN A 247 16.37 -15.83 16.74
C ASN A 247 15.92 -15.82 18.21
N LYS A 248 14.86 -15.07 18.53
CA LYS A 248 14.29 -15.05 19.89
C LYS A 248 13.76 -16.42 20.33
N ILE A 249 13.11 -17.15 19.41
CA ILE A 249 12.66 -18.54 19.65
C ILE A 249 13.86 -19.43 19.93
N ASN A 250 14.92 -19.33 19.12
CA ASN A 250 16.13 -20.13 19.29
C ASN A 250 16.81 -19.89 20.66
N LEU A 251 16.90 -18.62 21.09
CA LEU A 251 17.40 -18.27 22.42
C LEU A 251 16.53 -18.85 23.54
N SER A 252 15.20 -18.84 23.37
CA SER A 252 14.27 -19.43 24.32
C SER A 252 14.41 -20.95 24.41
N ILE A 253 14.57 -21.62 23.25
CA ILE A 253 14.82 -23.06 23.17
C ILE A 253 16.16 -23.40 23.85
N GLN A 254 17.20 -22.61 23.61
CA GLN A 254 18.51 -22.80 24.24
C GLN A 254 18.38 -22.70 25.78
N SER A 255 17.69 -21.67 26.29
CA SER A 255 17.45 -21.53 27.73
C SER A 255 16.66 -22.72 28.30
N LEU A 256 15.61 -23.15 27.59
CA LEU A 256 14.83 -24.32 27.98
C LEU A 256 15.68 -25.61 27.99
N THR A 257 16.54 -25.78 26.99
CA THR A 257 17.46 -26.92 26.92
C THR A 257 18.40 -26.97 28.11
N VAL A 258 18.92 -25.83 28.55
CA VAL A 258 19.75 -25.72 29.76
C VAL A 258 18.96 -26.15 31.00
N VAL A 259 17.73 -25.69 31.16
CA VAL A 259 16.86 -26.09 32.29
C VAL A 259 16.59 -27.59 32.27
N ILE A 260 16.23 -28.15 31.10
CA ILE A 260 15.99 -29.60 30.92
C ILE A 260 17.25 -30.37 31.27
N PHE A 261 18.42 -29.90 30.87
CA PHE A 261 19.71 -30.55 31.18
C PHE A 261 19.93 -30.63 32.70
N TYR A 262 19.75 -29.51 33.43
CA TYR A 262 19.83 -29.52 34.89
C TYR A 262 18.80 -30.45 35.53
N LEU A 263 17.57 -30.42 35.06
CA LEU A 263 16.48 -31.26 35.58
C LEU A 263 16.84 -32.78 35.36
N THR A 264 17.38 -33.09 34.17
CA THR A 264 17.82 -34.46 33.83
C THR A 264 18.91 -34.93 34.78
N ILE A 265 19.90 -34.09 35.10
CA ILE A 265 20.94 -34.42 36.07
C ILE A 265 20.32 -34.71 37.43
N VAL A 266 19.46 -33.83 37.93
CA VAL A 266 18.79 -34.00 39.23
C VAL A 266 17.95 -35.27 39.26
N THR A 267 17.17 -35.55 38.23
CA THR A 267 16.36 -36.78 38.13
C THR A 267 17.21 -38.03 38.07
N THR A 268 18.31 -38.02 37.33
CA THR A 268 19.22 -39.17 37.24
C THR A 268 19.85 -39.42 38.59
N LEU A 269 20.35 -38.38 39.28
CA LEU A 269 20.93 -38.48 40.62
C LEU A 269 19.95 -39.04 41.66
N THR A 270 18.66 -38.70 41.56
CA THR A 270 17.63 -39.19 42.53
C THR A 270 17.07 -40.55 42.14
N SER A 271 16.92 -40.85 40.86
CA SER A 271 16.34 -42.12 40.37
C SER A 271 17.28 -43.32 40.57
N PHE A 272 18.57 -43.10 40.41
CA PHE A 272 19.51 -44.22 40.55
C PHE A 272 19.55 -44.79 41.97
N PRO A 273 19.71 -43.97 43.03
CA PRO A 273 19.62 -44.47 44.42
C PRO A 273 18.28 -45.11 44.74
N ASN A 274 17.18 -44.53 44.23
CA ASN A 274 15.86 -45.05 44.47
C ASN A 274 15.66 -46.43 43.80
N THR A 275 16.18 -46.64 42.59
CA THR A 275 16.15 -47.92 41.90
C THR A 275 16.95 -48.97 42.64
N VAL A 276 18.18 -48.62 43.09
CA VAL A 276 19.04 -49.51 43.89
C VAL A 276 18.35 -49.84 45.24
N ALA A 277 17.83 -48.88 45.96
CA ALA A 277 17.12 -49.11 47.22
C ALA A 277 15.88 -49.98 47.01
N THR A 278 15.12 -49.84 45.91
CA THR A 278 13.98 -50.68 45.60
C THR A 278 14.35 -52.07 45.28
N PHE A 279 15.46 -52.30 44.57
CA PHE A 279 15.94 -53.63 44.19
C PHE A 279 16.41 -54.41 45.39
N PHE A 280 17.11 -53.75 46.34
CA PHE A 280 17.67 -54.38 47.53
C PHE A 280 16.74 -54.28 48.77
N GLY A 281 15.71 -53.47 48.74
CA GLY A 281 14.76 -53.26 49.87
C GLY A 281 13.87 -54.50 50.19
N ILE A 282 14.01 -55.57 49.47
CA ILE A 282 13.27 -56.85 49.68
C ILE A 282 14.03 -57.83 50.58
N SER A 283 15.31 -57.60 50.89
CA SER A 283 16.13 -58.47 51.75
C SER A 283 16.74 -57.67 52.89
N GLN A 284 16.98 -58.35 54.04
CA GLN A 284 17.69 -57.76 55.19
C GLN A 284 19.13 -57.40 54.79
N PHE A 285 19.48 -56.11 54.81
CA PHE A 285 20.79 -55.59 54.49
C PHE A 285 21.85 -55.99 55.50
N GLY A 286 22.92 -56.71 55.06
CA GLY A 286 24.17 -56.82 55.83
C GLY A 286 25.02 -55.54 55.68
N GLN A 287 25.97 -55.33 56.60
CA GLN A 287 26.89 -54.17 56.51
C GLN A 287 27.67 -54.10 55.21
N THR A 288 27.96 -55.23 54.59
CA THR A 288 28.63 -55.35 53.29
C THR A 288 27.77 -54.85 52.12
N ASP A 289 26.43 -55.03 52.19
CA ASP A 289 25.53 -54.62 51.11
C ASP A 289 25.35 -53.10 51.08
N VAL A 290 25.30 -52.46 52.25
CA VAL A 290 25.29 -51.01 52.38
C VAL A 290 26.52 -50.35 51.78
N LEU A 291 27.69 -50.97 51.95
CA LEU A 291 28.96 -50.46 51.39
C LEU A 291 29.02 -50.59 49.87
N ILE A 292 28.50 -51.70 49.31
CA ILE A 292 28.40 -51.90 47.88
C ILE A 292 27.44 -50.86 47.21
N ILE A 293 26.30 -50.60 47.85
CA ILE A 293 25.33 -49.59 47.38
C ILE A 293 25.97 -48.19 47.39
N ALA A 294 26.67 -47.81 48.47
CA ALA A 294 27.34 -46.55 48.61
C ALA A 294 28.44 -46.35 47.55
N VAL A 295 29.24 -47.37 47.26
CA VAL A 295 30.25 -47.34 46.20
C VAL A 295 29.62 -47.25 44.79
N ALA A 296 28.54 -47.99 44.51
CA ALA A 296 27.85 -47.94 43.24
C ALA A 296 27.23 -46.56 43.01
N LEU A 297 26.66 -45.94 44.04
CA LEU A 297 26.14 -44.58 44.04
C LEU A 297 27.26 -43.56 43.75
N ALA A 298 28.37 -43.65 44.44
CA ALA A 298 29.50 -42.74 44.24
C ALA A 298 30.03 -42.82 42.82
N VAL A 299 30.19 -44.04 42.28
CA VAL A 299 30.64 -44.26 40.89
C VAL A 299 29.65 -43.73 39.87
N SER A 300 28.36 -43.93 40.06
CA SER A 300 27.33 -43.45 39.14
C SER A 300 27.18 -41.92 39.09
N ILE A 301 27.53 -41.22 40.15
CA ILE A 301 27.57 -39.77 40.22
C ILE A 301 28.90 -39.24 39.64
N PHE A 302 30.00 -39.85 40.00
CA PHE A 302 31.32 -39.34 39.66
C PHE A 302 31.73 -39.58 38.20
N LEU A 303 31.33 -40.70 37.60
CA LEU A 303 31.65 -41.04 36.21
C LEU A 303 31.06 -40.06 35.19
N PRO A 304 29.75 -39.73 35.20
CA PRO A 304 29.16 -38.72 34.33
C PRO A 304 29.75 -37.34 34.57
N PHE A 305 30.01 -36.97 35.83
CA PHE A 305 30.59 -35.68 36.20
C PHE A 305 32.00 -35.49 35.65
N VAL A 306 32.89 -36.52 35.78
CA VAL A 306 34.24 -36.52 35.22
C VAL A 306 34.18 -36.50 33.68
N TRP A 307 33.24 -37.22 33.08
CA TRP A 307 33.06 -37.24 31.62
C TRP A 307 32.64 -35.87 31.07
N LEU A 308 31.69 -35.21 31.72
CA LEU A 308 31.23 -33.84 31.38
C LEU A 308 32.38 -32.83 31.57
N TRP A 309 33.10 -32.92 32.64
CA TRP A 309 34.25 -32.05 32.93
C TRP A 309 35.37 -32.22 31.90
N ARG A 310 35.66 -33.44 31.52
CA ARG A 310 36.69 -33.77 30.50
C ARG A 310 36.30 -33.27 29.11
N LYS A 311 35.02 -33.28 28.76
CA LYS A 311 34.51 -32.76 27.48
C LYS A 311 34.41 -31.24 27.40
N LYS A 312 34.78 -30.49 28.42
CA LYS A 312 34.66 -29.01 28.47
C LYS A 312 33.25 -28.48 28.12
N TRP A 313 32.20 -29.30 28.25
CA TRP A 313 30.82 -28.91 27.98
C TRP A 313 30.24 -27.87 28.97
N LEU A 314 30.93 -27.69 30.12
CA LEU A 314 30.59 -26.66 31.12
C LEU A 314 31.31 -25.32 30.89
N LYS A 315 32.19 -25.23 29.90
CA LYS A 315 32.70 -23.93 29.44
C LYS A 315 31.79 -23.42 28.34
N TYR A 316 30.71 -22.77 28.72
CA TYR A 316 30.02 -21.79 27.89
C TYR A 316 31.00 -20.61 27.74
N GLU A 317 31.78 -20.61 26.67
CA GLU A 317 32.57 -19.47 26.29
C GLU A 317 31.54 -18.44 25.78
N ASP A 318 31.31 -17.36 26.56
CA ASP A 318 30.85 -16.07 26.06
C ASP A 318 31.77 -15.72 24.88
N LYS A 319 31.29 -15.91 23.67
CA LYS A 319 31.82 -15.23 22.48
C LYS A 319 30.79 -14.23 22.06
N ASP A 320 31.18 -12.96 22.24
CA ASP A 320 30.62 -11.71 21.69
C ASP A 320 30.12 -11.85 20.26
#